data_c539201ad646d935c268cb51841054cd
#
_entry.id   c539201ad646d935c268cb51841054cd
#
_cell.length_a   1.000
_cell.length_b   1.000
_cell.length_c   1.000
_cell.angle_alpha   90.00
_cell.angle_beta   90.00
_cell.angle_gamma   90.00
#
_symmetry.space_group_name_H-M   'P 1'
#
loop_
_entity.id
_entity.type
_entity.pdbx_description
1 polymer ?
#
loop_
_entity_poly.entity_id
_entity_poly.type
_entity_poly.pdbx_seq_one_letter_code
_entity_poly.pdbx_strand_id
1 'polypeptide(L)'
;MDKQVYYSVIMGIYVMIVLYSTRVPYRMMVERGVEDIRAVYYNRKIVHVFAGGVGSLCVPYLFTDFWYPMVCGIILTVFTYIAHISGRRMYWFQTEQNQNDVKFSLMWWVSITVIWALVGDPWLAIIPSLFMA
;
A
#
# COMPACT_ATOMS: atom_id res chain seq x y z
N MET A 1 -2.84 -21.58 14.73
CA MET A 1 -2.53 -20.20 14.26
C MET A 1 -3.81 -19.40 14.23
N ASP A 2 -3.77 -18.19 14.75
CA ASP A 2 -4.93 -17.30 14.73
C ASP A 2 -5.34 -17.00 13.28
N LYS A 3 -6.65 -16.99 13.01
CA LYS A 3 -7.19 -16.65 11.67
C LYS A 3 -6.71 -15.28 11.18
N GLN A 4 -6.55 -14.32 12.09
CA GLN A 4 -6.08 -12.97 11.74
C GLN A 4 -4.63 -12.96 11.26
N VAL A 5 -3.77 -13.83 11.82
CA VAL A 5 -2.40 -14.00 11.32
C VAL A 5 -2.43 -14.56 9.90
N TYR A 6 -3.29 -15.53 9.65
CA TYR A 6 -3.47 -16.10 8.31
C TYR A 6 -3.94 -15.03 7.31
N TYR A 7 -4.94 -14.23 7.69
CA TYR A 7 -5.43 -13.13 6.84
C TYR A 7 -4.37 -12.05 6.61
N SER A 8 -3.53 -11.78 7.63
CA SER A 8 -2.41 -10.84 7.48
C SER A 8 -1.41 -11.31 6.43
N VAL A 9 -1.08 -12.60 6.44
CA VAL A 9 -0.18 -13.20 5.45
C VAL A 9 -0.79 -13.12 4.05
N ILE A 10 -2.07 -13.44 3.91
CA ILE A 10 -2.77 -13.36 2.62
C ILE A 10 -2.78 -11.92 2.11
N MET A 11 -3.07 -10.95 2.97
CA MET A 11 -3.07 -9.53 2.61
C MET A 11 -1.66 -9.08 2.18
N GLY A 12 -0.62 -9.50 2.88
CA GLY A 12 0.75 -9.21 2.51
C GLY A 12 1.13 -9.76 1.15
N ILE A 13 0.76 -11.01 0.89
CA ILE A 13 0.97 -11.65 -0.43
C ILE A 13 0.22 -10.89 -1.53
N TYR A 14 -1.04 -10.52 -1.28
CA TYR A 14 -1.84 -9.76 -2.23
C TYR A 14 -1.17 -8.41 -2.58
N VAL A 15 -0.72 -7.67 -1.58
CA VAL A 15 -0.04 -6.38 -1.79
C VAL A 15 1.24 -6.58 -2.61
N MET A 16 2.03 -7.60 -2.30
CA MET A 16 3.26 -7.88 -3.06
C MET A 16 2.94 -8.25 -4.52
N ILE A 17 1.89 -9.03 -4.75
CA ILE A 17 1.43 -9.34 -6.11
C ILE A 17 1.04 -8.07 -6.85
N VAL A 18 0.30 -7.15 -6.22
CA VAL A 18 -0.07 -5.86 -6.82
C VAL A 18 1.18 -5.06 -7.18
N LEU A 19 2.12 -4.92 -6.23
CA LEU A 19 3.34 -4.14 -6.45
C LEU A 19 4.13 -4.65 -7.65
N TYR A 20 4.34 -5.96 -7.76
CA TYR A 20 5.14 -6.53 -8.85
C TYR A 20 4.34 -6.63 -10.16
N SER A 21 3.02 -6.84 -10.09
CA SER A 21 2.17 -6.89 -11.29
C SER A 21 2.12 -5.54 -12.02
N THR A 22 2.28 -4.44 -11.32
CA THR A 22 2.24 -3.11 -11.91
C THR A 22 3.43 -2.80 -12.81
N ARG A 23 4.44 -3.67 -12.85
CA ARG A 23 5.49 -3.60 -13.89
C ARG A 23 4.92 -3.71 -15.31
N VAL A 24 3.86 -4.50 -15.47
CA VAL A 24 3.23 -4.71 -16.78
C VAL A 24 2.60 -3.43 -17.33
N PRO A 25 1.68 -2.74 -16.62
CA PRO A 25 1.16 -1.47 -17.12
C PRO A 25 2.24 -0.40 -17.29
N TYR A 26 3.25 -0.36 -16.44
CA TYR A 26 4.39 0.54 -16.61
C TYR A 26 5.08 0.31 -17.96
N ARG A 27 5.43 -0.94 -18.24
CA ARG A 27 6.08 -1.33 -19.49
C ARG A 27 5.23 -0.98 -20.71
N MET A 28 3.93 -1.27 -20.63
CA MET A 28 2.98 -0.95 -21.71
C MET A 28 2.91 0.55 -21.99
N MET A 29 2.91 1.38 -20.94
CA MET A 29 2.89 2.84 -21.10
C MET A 29 4.18 3.34 -21.76
N VAL A 30 5.33 2.86 -21.30
CA VAL A 30 6.63 3.26 -21.86
C VAL A 30 6.77 2.83 -23.33
N GLU A 31 6.34 1.62 -23.66
CA GLU A 31 6.36 1.11 -25.03
C GLU A 31 5.44 1.89 -25.97
N ARG A 32 4.38 2.52 -25.44
CA ARG A 32 3.47 3.38 -26.20
C ARG A 32 3.92 4.84 -26.28
N GLY A 33 5.14 5.15 -25.81
CA GLY A 33 5.72 6.47 -25.88
C GLY A 33 5.37 7.39 -24.71
N VAL A 34 4.78 6.87 -23.64
CA VAL A 34 4.54 7.67 -22.43
C VAL A 34 5.88 7.94 -21.74
N GLU A 35 6.08 9.19 -21.34
CA GLU A 35 7.29 9.61 -20.63
C GLU A 35 7.42 8.82 -19.32
N ASP A 36 8.65 8.41 -18.98
CA ASP A 36 8.95 7.58 -17.83
C ASP A 36 8.34 8.12 -16.53
N ILE A 37 8.54 9.40 -16.24
CA ILE A 37 8.02 10.02 -15.01
C ILE A 37 6.49 10.01 -14.95
N ARG A 38 5.83 10.14 -16.08
CA ARG A 38 4.35 10.05 -16.16
C ARG A 38 3.88 8.62 -15.98
N ALA A 39 4.59 7.66 -16.57
CA ALA A 39 4.28 6.24 -16.41
C ALA A 39 4.39 5.83 -14.93
N VAL A 40 5.44 6.27 -14.25
CA VAL A 40 5.62 6.04 -12.81
C VAL A 40 4.48 6.67 -12.01
N TYR A 41 4.10 7.89 -12.34
CA TYR A 41 3.02 8.61 -11.65
C TYR A 41 1.67 7.90 -11.77
N TYR A 42 1.29 7.49 -12.99
CA TYR A 42 0.05 6.73 -13.18
C TYR A 42 0.10 5.37 -12.51
N ASN A 43 1.23 4.71 -12.59
CA ASN A 43 1.42 3.39 -11.99
C ASN A 43 1.31 3.44 -10.45
N ARG A 44 1.83 4.51 -9.84
CA ARG A 44 1.69 4.75 -8.41
C ARG A 44 0.22 4.87 -8.00
N LYS A 45 -0.60 5.53 -8.82
CA LYS A 45 -2.05 5.60 -8.57
C LYS A 45 -2.71 4.23 -8.64
N ILE A 46 -2.30 3.39 -9.58
CA ILE A 46 -2.79 2.01 -9.68
C ILE A 46 -2.45 1.26 -8.38
N VAL A 47 -1.21 1.37 -7.90
CA VAL A 47 -0.81 0.75 -6.63
C VAL A 47 -1.65 1.27 -5.46
N HIS A 48 -1.86 2.58 -5.38
CA HIS A 48 -2.67 3.17 -4.31
C HIS A 48 -4.10 2.63 -4.30
N VAL A 49 -4.73 2.51 -5.47
CA VAL A 49 -6.10 2.00 -5.57
C VAL A 49 -6.17 0.53 -5.24
N PHE A 50 -5.34 -0.30 -5.86
CA PHE A 50 -5.45 -1.76 -5.74
C PHE A 50 -4.81 -2.29 -4.45
N ALA A 51 -3.72 -1.72 -3.99
CA ALA A 51 -3.13 -2.13 -2.70
C ALA A 51 -3.75 -1.37 -1.53
N GLY A 52 -3.78 -0.05 -1.59
CA GLY A 52 -4.28 0.78 -0.51
C GLY A 52 -5.80 0.76 -0.39
N GLY A 53 -6.52 1.03 -1.48
CA GLY A 53 -7.99 1.10 -1.50
C GLY A 53 -8.64 -0.24 -1.24
N VAL A 54 -8.30 -1.25 -2.02
CA VAL A 54 -8.83 -2.61 -1.84
C VAL A 54 -8.39 -3.17 -0.49
N GLY A 55 -7.13 -2.95 -0.10
CA GLY A 55 -6.63 -3.34 1.22
C GLY A 55 -7.46 -2.73 2.35
N SER A 56 -7.78 -1.44 2.25
CA SER A 56 -8.64 -0.76 3.24
C SER A 56 -10.02 -1.38 3.33
N LEU A 57 -10.66 -1.65 2.20
CA LEU A 57 -11.98 -2.29 2.17
C LEU A 57 -11.97 -3.68 2.80
N CYS A 58 -10.86 -4.40 2.71
CA CYS A 58 -10.73 -5.73 3.31
C CYS A 58 -10.55 -5.69 4.83
N VAL A 59 -10.01 -4.61 5.38
CA VAL A 59 -9.67 -4.53 6.82
C VAL A 59 -10.88 -4.85 7.74
N PRO A 60 -12.07 -4.23 7.57
CA PRO A 60 -13.18 -4.52 8.48
C PRO A 60 -13.71 -5.95 8.37
N TYR A 61 -13.53 -6.61 7.23
CA TYR A 61 -13.98 -7.99 7.03
C TYR A 61 -13.00 -9.02 7.58
N LEU A 62 -11.70 -8.74 7.51
CA LEU A 62 -10.65 -9.71 7.83
C LEU A 62 -10.16 -9.61 9.27
N PHE A 63 -10.21 -8.42 9.86
CA PHE A 63 -9.59 -8.17 11.15
C PHE A 63 -10.60 -7.71 12.19
N THR A 64 -10.44 -8.22 13.41
CA THR A 64 -11.20 -7.78 14.59
C THR A 64 -10.40 -6.82 15.47
N ASP A 65 -9.09 -6.74 15.26
CA ASP A 65 -8.19 -5.88 16.01
C ASP A 65 -7.31 -5.06 15.07
N PHE A 66 -7.02 -3.82 15.45
CA PHE A 66 -6.20 -2.92 14.64
C PHE A 66 -4.71 -3.32 14.58
N TRP A 67 -4.26 -4.19 15.47
CA TRP A 67 -2.86 -4.61 15.55
C TRP A 67 -2.37 -5.29 14.26
N TYR A 68 -3.23 -6.06 13.61
CA TYR A 68 -2.86 -6.84 12.43
C TYR A 68 -2.64 -5.96 11.19
N PRO A 69 -3.59 -5.08 10.81
CA PRO A 69 -3.33 -4.17 9.70
C PRO A 69 -2.22 -3.17 10.01
N MET A 70 -2.04 -2.78 11.27
CA MET A 70 -0.94 -1.92 11.70
C MET A 70 0.41 -2.58 11.41
N VAL A 71 0.60 -3.84 11.81
CA VAL A 71 1.85 -4.57 11.57
C VAL A 71 2.09 -4.75 10.07
N CYS A 72 1.06 -5.07 9.29
CA CYS A 72 1.16 -5.17 7.83
C CYS A 72 1.63 -3.84 7.23
N GLY A 73 1.07 -2.73 7.66
CA GLY A 73 1.44 -1.41 7.19
C GLY A 73 2.86 -1.01 7.58
N ILE A 74 3.29 -1.33 8.80
CA ILE A 74 4.66 -1.09 9.26
C ILE A 74 5.65 -1.87 8.39
N ILE A 75 5.40 -3.14 8.14
CA ILE A 75 6.27 -3.98 7.32
C ILE A 75 6.39 -3.40 5.91
N LEU A 76 5.28 -3.00 5.30
CA LEU A 76 5.28 -2.41 3.97
C LEU A 76 6.04 -1.07 3.95
N THR A 77 5.84 -0.23 4.96
CA THR A 77 6.54 1.05 5.08
C THR A 77 8.06 0.85 5.18
N VAL A 78 8.49 -0.07 6.03
CA VAL A 78 9.91 -0.41 6.18
C VAL A 78 10.48 -0.99 4.89
N PHE A 79 9.75 -1.89 4.25
CA PHE A 79 10.16 -2.49 2.98
C PHE A 79 10.38 -1.45 1.89
N THR A 80 9.43 -0.54 1.69
CA THR A 80 9.54 0.51 0.67
C THR A 80 10.62 1.52 1.00
N TYR A 81 10.79 1.86 2.28
CA TYR A 81 11.86 2.76 2.73
C TYR A 81 13.25 2.15 2.50
N ILE A 82 13.43 0.88 2.85
CA ILE A 82 14.71 0.18 2.63
C ILE A 82 15.02 0.13 1.13
N ALA A 83 14.01 -0.08 0.28
CA ALA A 83 14.20 -0.07 -1.17
C ALA A 83 14.77 1.28 -1.66
N HIS A 84 14.31 2.40 -1.08
CA HIS A 84 14.85 3.72 -1.40
C HIS A 84 16.30 3.90 -0.96
N ILE A 85 16.62 3.61 0.31
CA ILE A 85 17.95 3.88 0.86
C ILE A 85 19.01 2.92 0.36
N SER A 86 18.65 1.72 -0.06
CA SER A 86 19.60 0.72 -0.57
C SER A 86 19.89 0.86 -2.08
N GLY A 87 19.22 1.79 -2.76
CA GLY A 87 19.33 1.96 -4.21
C GLY A 87 18.63 0.87 -5.02
N ARG A 88 17.85 0.00 -4.38
CA ARG A 88 17.10 -1.08 -5.02
C ARG A 88 15.62 -0.72 -5.17
N ARG A 89 15.32 0.54 -5.43
CA ARG A 89 13.94 0.99 -5.56
C ARG A 89 13.24 0.29 -6.73
N MET A 90 11.95 0.14 -6.56
CA MET A 90 11.06 -0.39 -7.60
C MET A 90 10.75 0.73 -8.61
N TYR A 91 11.59 0.86 -9.64
CA TYR A 91 11.60 1.98 -10.59
C TYR A 91 10.25 2.22 -11.28
N TRP A 92 9.38 1.22 -11.33
CA TRP A 92 8.09 1.33 -12.00
C TRP A 92 7.01 2.07 -11.20
N PHE A 93 7.23 2.34 -9.90
CA PHE A 93 6.35 3.18 -9.10
C PHE A 93 7.07 4.04 -8.05
N GLN A 94 8.34 3.79 -7.78
CA GLN A 94 9.16 4.60 -6.87
C GLN A 94 10.05 5.55 -7.67
N THR A 95 10.28 6.76 -7.13
CA THR A 95 11.14 7.77 -7.74
C THR A 95 12.26 8.19 -6.80
N GLU A 96 13.36 8.72 -7.35
CA GLU A 96 14.45 9.29 -6.55
C GLU A 96 14.06 10.66 -5.94
N GLN A 97 13.16 11.40 -6.60
CA GLN A 97 12.83 12.77 -6.20
C GLN A 97 12.01 12.85 -4.92
N ASN A 98 11.26 11.80 -4.58
CA ASN A 98 10.42 11.80 -3.40
C ASN A 98 10.19 10.39 -2.86
N GLN A 99 9.65 10.32 -1.64
CA GLN A 99 9.28 9.09 -0.97
C GLN A 99 7.77 9.04 -0.70
N ASN A 100 6.96 9.51 -1.66
CA ASN A 100 5.51 9.60 -1.48
C ASN A 100 4.86 8.24 -1.28
N ASP A 101 5.41 7.18 -1.86
CA ASP A 101 4.95 5.80 -1.64
C ASP A 101 5.17 5.35 -0.19
N VAL A 102 6.32 5.70 0.40
CA VAL A 102 6.61 5.44 1.82
C VAL A 102 5.66 6.23 2.71
N LYS A 103 5.45 7.50 2.40
CA LYS A 103 4.52 8.37 3.15
C LYS A 103 3.09 7.86 3.05
N PHE A 104 2.67 7.38 1.87
CA PHE A 104 1.33 6.82 1.69
C PHE A 104 1.12 5.58 2.58
N SER A 105 2.05 4.63 2.57
CA SER A 105 1.93 3.44 3.41
C SER A 105 1.96 3.78 4.90
N LEU A 106 2.81 4.74 5.30
CA LEU A 106 2.87 5.23 6.67
C LEU A 106 1.51 5.82 7.10
N MET A 107 0.96 6.72 6.32
CA MET A 107 -0.32 7.35 6.63
C MET A 107 -1.48 6.37 6.59
N TRP A 108 -1.40 5.36 5.73
CA TRP A 108 -2.40 4.30 5.65
C TRP A 108 -2.57 3.59 6.99
N TRP A 109 -1.48 3.04 7.53
CA TRP A 109 -1.61 2.28 8.79
C TRP A 109 -1.77 3.19 10.01
N VAL A 110 -1.16 4.38 10.00
CA VAL A 110 -1.31 5.34 11.11
C VAL A 110 -2.76 5.79 11.24
N SER A 111 -3.40 6.19 10.14
CA SER A 111 -4.79 6.66 10.16
C SER A 111 -5.75 5.54 10.60
N ILE A 112 -5.60 4.34 10.07
CA ILE A 112 -6.43 3.20 10.45
C ILE A 112 -6.26 2.88 11.93
N THR A 113 -5.03 2.79 12.41
CA THR A 113 -4.74 2.44 13.81
C THR A 113 -5.29 3.47 14.78
N VAL A 114 -5.02 4.75 14.54
CA VAL A 114 -5.42 5.83 15.44
C VAL A 114 -6.95 5.95 15.50
N ILE A 115 -7.61 5.98 14.35
CA ILE A 115 -9.07 6.13 14.32
C ILE A 115 -9.74 4.90 14.93
N TRP A 116 -9.29 3.71 14.60
CA TRP A 116 -9.86 2.49 15.17
C TRP A 116 -9.68 2.45 16.69
N ALA A 117 -8.49 2.78 17.18
CA ALA A 117 -8.22 2.80 18.63
C ALA A 117 -9.07 3.82 19.38
N LEU A 118 -9.33 4.98 18.77
CA LEU A 118 -10.10 6.07 19.41
C LEU A 118 -11.60 5.88 19.29
N VAL A 119 -12.09 5.43 18.14
CA VAL A 119 -13.53 5.35 17.83
C VAL A 119 -14.08 3.95 18.04
N GLY A 120 -13.26 2.93 17.87
CA GLY A 120 -13.65 1.52 18.02
C GLY A 120 -14.40 0.95 16.81
N ASP A 121 -14.44 1.68 15.69
CA ASP A 121 -15.15 1.26 14.48
C ASP A 121 -14.18 1.16 13.30
N PRO A 122 -13.91 -0.06 12.80
CA PRO A 122 -13.00 -0.24 11.67
C PRO A 122 -13.53 0.37 10.37
N TRP A 123 -14.84 0.45 10.18
CA TRP A 123 -15.43 1.09 9.00
C TRP A 123 -15.12 2.58 8.93
N LEU A 124 -15.18 3.28 10.06
CA LEU A 124 -14.76 4.68 10.13
C LEU A 124 -13.25 4.83 9.98
N ALA A 125 -12.50 3.86 10.48
CA ALA A 125 -11.04 3.90 10.43
C ALA A 125 -10.48 3.88 9.00
N ILE A 126 -11.15 3.22 8.07
CA ILE A 126 -10.66 3.10 6.69
C ILE A 126 -11.02 4.30 5.80
N ILE A 127 -11.87 5.21 6.25
CA ILE A 127 -12.33 6.33 5.42
C ILE A 127 -11.18 7.18 4.89
N PRO A 128 -10.23 7.67 5.73
CA PRO A 128 -9.12 8.48 5.20
C PRO A 128 -8.26 7.74 4.18
N SER A 129 -7.99 6.46 4.39
CA SER A 129 -7.18 5.67 3.47
C SER A 129 -7.88 5.43 2.14
N LEU A 130 -9.21 5.30 2.14
CA LEU A 130 -9.99 5.21 0.90
C LEU A 130 -9.92 6.51 0.08
N PHE A 131 -9.97 7.66 0.76
CA PHE A 131 -9.85 8.95 0.08
C PHE A 131 -8.43 9.22 -0.44
N MET A 132 -7.42 8.66 0.20
CA MET A 132 -6.03 8.78 -0.27
C MET A 132 -5.72 7.86 -1.47
N ALA A 133 -6.50 6.83 -1.66
CA ALA A 133 -6.31 5.85 -2.75
C ALA A 133 -6.78 6.39 -4.16
#